data_d01f29e816daf40aa9612285bce1b25d
#
_entry.id   d01f29e816daf40aa9612285bce1b25d
#
_cell.length_a   1.000
_cell.length_b   1.000
_cell.length_c   1.000
_cell.angle_alpha   90.00
_cell.angle_beta   90.00
_cell.angle_gamma   90.00
#
_symmetry.space_group_name_H-M   'P 1'
#
loop_
_entity.id
_entity.type
_entity.pdbx_description
1 polymer ?
#
loop_
_entity_poly.entity_id
_entity_poly.type
_entity_poly.pdbx_seq_one_letter_code
_entity_poly.pdbx_strand_id
1 'polypeptide(L)'
;SWMVVTLAAVLGQIGLPGGGFGTRYQSASAGSPVSNGPIMSGLPGSPKPVRPVLPWKSTKLLPVAAITEVLERPGATVDFDGQKCTYPDIHLVMWGGGNPFCHHPDTFRLERAWKKPDTVIVADYVWSATARHADIVLPACTTFEHNDITNIGAETNDGLVAMKQVIKPQYESRSDYWIGTQLAKRLGIEEAFTEGRTEMQWIEKFYNDCRNNGARKGIVMPEFKDFWEKGYLFFEVEEKDREFVSFKTFREDPKANSLGTESGLIQIYSPKLASYGYDDCKGHPSYFEPIEGTAKATKEYPLAFVSPKSRYRMHSQLDNVNTARRGSVEEREPVWMNPADAQVRGLKNGDVVLVKCRRGACLCGLQVSDRIKPGVVSIQHGAWFE
;
A
#
# COMPACT_ATOMS: atom_id res chain seq x y z
N SER A 1 -15.89 -3.62 -2.74
CA SER A 1 -15.85 -3.93 -1.29
C SER A 1 -17.21 -3.68 -0.64
N TRP A 2 -17.88 -2.55 -0.85
CA TRP A 2 -19.14 -2.20 -0.22
C TRP A 2 -20.27 -3.21 -0.53
N MET A 3 -20.34 -3.74 -1.75
CA MET A 3 -21.29 -4.81 -2.10
C MET A 3 -21.10 -6.07 -1.25
N VAL A 4 -19.87 -6.43 -0.86
CA VAL A 4 -19.60 -7.59 0.02
C VAL A 4 -20.18 -7.35 1.42
N VAL A 5 -20.03 -6.15 1.96
CA VAL A 5 -20.63 -5.76 3.25
C VAL A 5 -22.17 -5.84 3.17
N THR A 6 -22.74 -5.31 2.08
CA THR A 6 -24.18 -5.34 1.83
C THR A 6 -24.71 -6.78 1.75
N LEU A 7 -24.00 -7.65 1.02
CA LEU A 7 -24.37 -9.07 0.92
C LEU A 7 -24.33 -9.76 2.28
N ALA A 8 -23.26 -9.54 3.06
CA ALA A 8 -23.14 -10.10 4.40
C ALA A 8 -24.25 -9.60 5.34
N ALA A 9 -24.65 -8.33 5.20
CA ALA A 9 -25.75 -7.74 5.96
C ALA A 9 -27.11 -8.36 5.57
N VAL A 10 -27.40 -8.47 4.28
CA VAL A 10 -28.66 -9.08 3.76
C VAL A 10 -28.78 -10.54 4.18
N LEU A 11 -27.68 -11.28 4.19
CA LEU A 11 -27.61 -12.67 4.65
C LEU A 11 -27.65 -12.80 6.20
N GLY A 12 -27.61 -11.68 6.93
CA GLY A 12 -27.64 -11.70 8.40
C GLY A 12 -26.37 -12.29 9.03
N GLN A 13 -25.23 -12.27 8.32
CA GLN A 13 -24.01 -12.95 8.75
C GLN A 13 -23.06 -12.07 9.58
N ILE A 14 -23.25 -10.75 9.61
CA ILE A 14 -22.39 -9.82 10.37
C ILE A 14 -22.60 -10.05 11.87
N GLY A 15 -21.52 -10.23 12.61
CA GLY A 15 -21.53 -10.47 14.06
C GLY A 15 -21.75 -11.93 14.47
N LEU A 16 -21.69 -12.89 13.53
CA LEU A 16 -21.74 -14.32 13.80
C LEU A 16 -20.34 -14.95 13.71
N PRO A 17 -20.03 -15.99 14.53
CA PRO A 17 -18.80 -16.75 14.39
C PRO A 17 -18.67 -17.34 12.98
N GLY A 18 -17.54 -17.10 12.33
CA GLY A 18 -17.29 -17.53 10.95
C GLY A 18 -18.09 -16.82 9.86
N GLY A 19 -18.97 -15.88 10.24
CA GLY A 19 -19.79 -15.08 9.34
C GLY A 19 -19.22 -13.66 9.11
N GLY A 20 -19.98 -12.85 8.37
CA GLY A 20 -19.63 -11.44 8.12
C GLY A 20 -18.84 -11.23 6.83
N PHE A 21 -17.89 -10.33 6.87
CA PHE A 21 -17.02 -9.99 5.74
C PHE A 21 -15.61 -9.72 6.21
N GLY A 22 -14.64 -9.94 5.32
CA GLY A 22 -13.24 -9.57 5.53
C GLY A 22 -12.69 -8.88 4.29
N THR A 23 -12.02 -7.76 4.48
CA THR A 23 -11.37 -7.02 3.39
C THR A 23 -9.89 -7.32 3.26
N ARG A 24 -9.28 -7.84 4.34
CA ARG A 24 -7.87 -8.23 4.42
C ARG A 24 -7.72 -9.44 5.33
N TYR A 25 -6.73 -10.28 5.03
CA TYR A 25 -6.24 -11.25 6.00
C TYR A 25 -5.43 -10.54 7.10
N GLN A 26 -5.52 -11.02 8.32
CA GLN A 26 -4.77 -10.52 9.48
C GLN A 26 -5.09 -9.06 9.88
N SER A 27 -6.26 -8.55 9.52
CA SER A 27 -6.73 -7.28 10.06
C SER A 27 -7.82 -7.49 11.12
N ALA A 28 -7.98 -6.56 12.05
CA ALA A 28 -9.01 -6.61 13.07
C ALA A 28 -10.43 -6.73 12.46
N SER A 29 -10.63 -6.20 11.26
CA SER A 29 -11.87 -6.36 10.49
C SER A 29 -12.11 -7.78 9.97
N ALA A 30 -11.08 -8.64 9.98
CA ALA A 30 -11.19 -10.05 9.61
C ALA A 30 -11.47 -10.98 10.81
N GLY A 31 -11.77 -10.42 11.98
CA GLY A 31 -12.13 -11.21 13.18
C GLY A 31 -10.95 -11.70 14.01
N SER A 32 -9.74 -11.24 13.72
CA SER A 32 -8.59 -11.56 14.58
C SER A 32 -8.70 -10.84 15.92
N PRO A 33 -8.43 -11.52 17.04
CA PRO A 33 -8.37 -10.87 18.34
C PRO A 33 -7.25 -9.83 18.36
N VAL A 34 -7.51 -8.70 19.03
CA VAL A 34 -6.53 -7.62 19.22
C VAL A 34 -6.03 -7.69 20.64
N SER A 35 -4.72 -7.64 20.84
CA SER A 35 -4.17 -7.58 22.20
C SER A 35 -4.52 -6.27 22.89
N ASN A 36 -4.48 -6.26 24.22
CA ASN A 36 -4.67 -5.05 25.02
C ASN A 36 -3.41 -4.18 25.09
N GLY A 37 -2.34 -4.58 24.41
CA GLY A 37 -1.08 -3.85 24.39
C GLY A 37 -1.24 -2.40 23.94
N PRO A 38 -0.40 -1.49 24.43
CA PRO A 38 -0.39 -0.13 23.94
C PRO A 38 0.11 -0.08 22.50
N ILE A 39 -0.53 0.74 21.68
CA ILE A 39 -0.04 1.01 20.33
C ILE A 39 1.17 1.93 20.43
N MET A 40 2.25 1.56 19.77
CA MET A 40 3.42 2.41 19.62
C MET A 40 3.12 3.49 18.57
N SER A 41 3.23 4.74 18.93
CA SER A 41 3.23 5.85 17.98
C SER A 41 4.63 5.97 17.38
N GLY A 42 4.71 6.14 16.07
CA GLY A 42 5.96 6.52 15.40
C GLY A 42 6.24 8.02 15.52
N LEU A 43 7.05 8.53 14.61
CA LEU A 43 7.27 9.98 14.48
C LEU A 43 5.93 10.70 14.39
N PRO A 44 5.77 11.86 15.08
CA PRO A 44 4.56 12.63 14.97
C PRO A 44 4.25 12.90 13.50
N GLY A 45 3.13 12.39 13.03
CA GLY A 45 2.67 12.65 11.67
C GLY A 45 2.41 14.15 11.49
N SER A 46 3.17 14.80 10.64
CA SER A 46 3.21 16.26 10.43
C SER A 46 3.75 17.02 11.65
N PRO A 47 5.04 17.33 11.66
CA PRO A 47 5.53 18.42 12.51
C PRO A 47 4.67 19.65 12.22
N LYS A 48 4.37 20.45 13.25
CA LYS A 48 3.72 21.75 13.04
C LYS A 48 4.46 22.45 11.91
N PRO A 49 3.79 22.90 10.84
CA PRO A 49 4.47 23.47 9.70
C PRO A 49 5.34 24.65 10.17
N VAL A 50 6.63 24.54 9.96
CA VAL A 50 7.64 25.54 10.33
C VAL A 50 7.50 26.81 9.47
N ARG A 51 6.84 26.68 8.32
CA ARG A 51 6.47 27.79 7.42
C ARG A 51 5.00 27.70 7.08
N PRO A 52 4.35 28.84 6.74
CA PRO A 52 2.99 28.80 6.25
C PRO A 52 2.91 27.82 5.08
N VAL A 53 2.13 26.78 5.24
CA VAL A 53 1.79 25.85 4.18
C VAL A 53 1.24 26.67 3.02
N LEU A 54 1.78 26.47 1.84
CA LEU A 54 1.33 27.11 0.62
C LEU A 54 -0.21 27.07 0.49
N PRO A 55 -0.83 28.03 -0.21
CA PRO A 55 -2.27 28.36 -0.10
C PRO A 55 -3.26 27.33 -0.67
N TRP A 56 -2.89 26.11 -0.89
CA TRP A 56 -3.78 24.99 -1.23
C TRP A 56 -4.53 24.40 -0.03
N LYS A 57 -4.91 25.27 0.87
CA LYS A 57 -5.70 24.93 2.06
C LYS A 57 -7.00 24.19 1.77
N SER A 58 -7.47 24.17 0.53
CA SER A 58 -8.71 23.49 0.13
C SER A 58 -8.54 22.01 -0.18
N THR A 59 -7.32 21.55 -0.48
CA THR A 59 -7.08 20.17 -0.89
C THR A 59 -6.27 19.46 0.17
N LYS A 60 -6.95 18.82 1.09
CA LYS A 60 -6.30 18.06 2.16
C LYS A 60 -5.57 16.83 1.62
N LEU A 61 -6.05 16.23 0.53
CA LEU A 61 -5.53 15.00 -0.05
C LEU A 61 -5.72 15.01 -1.57
N LEU A 62 -4.73 14.51 -2.29
CA LEU A 62 -4.86 14.16 -3.70
C LEU A 62 -4.94 12.64 -3.81
N PRO A 63 -5.79 12.07 -4.69
CA PRO A 63 -5.84 10.63 -4.87
C PRO A 63 -4.51 10.11 -5.43
N VAL A 64 -3.93 9.12 -4.79
CA VAL A 64 -2.65 8.52 -5.22
C VAL A 64 -2.72 8.02 -6.67
N ALA A 65 -3.87 7.47 -7.08
CA ALA A 65 -4.07 7.00 -8.45
C ALA A 65 -4.04 8.13 -9.50
N ALA A 66 -4.19 9.38 -9.11
CA ALA A 66 -4.20 10.54 -10.01
C ALA A 66 -2.81 11.20 -10.18
N ILE A 67 -1.73 10.63 -9.63
CA ILE A 67 -0.40 11.25 -9.68
C ILE A 67 0.02 11.64 -11.10
N THR A 68 -0.24 10.78 -12.08
CA THR A 68 0.04 11.06 -13.49
C THR A 68 -0.70 12.30 -13.97
N GLU A 69 -2.00 12.38 -13.66
CA GLU A 69 -2.84 13.49 -14.08
C GLU A 69 -2.48 14.80 -13.35
N VAL A 70 -2.10 14.72 -12.08
CA VAL A 70 -1.60 15.88 -11.30
C VAL A 70 -0.39 16.49 -11.97
N LEU A 71 0.56 15.67 -12.42
CA LEU A 71 1.76 16.13 -13.11
C LEU A 71 1.47 16.65 -14.53
N GLU A 72 0.47 16.10 -15.21
CA GLU A 72 0.15 16.49 -16.59
C GLU A 72 -0.67 17.78 -16.68
N ARG A 73 -1.50 18.07 -15.67
CA ARG A 73 -2.55 19.10 -15.73
C ARG A 73 -2.48 20.07 -14.54
N PRO A 74 -1.34 20.76 -14.30
CA PRO A 74 -1.27 21.79 -13.25
C PRO A 74 -2.40 22.83 -13.46
N GLY A 75 -3.01 23.27 -12.36
CA GLY A 75 -4.13 24.20 -12.37
C GLY A 75 -5.49 23.62 -12.74
N ALA A 76 -5.58 22.37 -13.19
CA ALA A 76 -6.86 21.73 -13.44
C ALA A 76 -7.64 21.52 -12.15
N THR A 77 -8.95 21.77 -12.19
CA THR A 77 -9.83 21.53 -11.06
C THR A 77 -10.68 20.29 -11.30
N VAL A 78 -10.66 19.37 -10.34
CA VAL A 78 -11.38 18.10 -10.38
C VAL A 78 -12.27 17.95 -9.16
N ASP A 79 -13.25 17.09 -9.23
CA ASP A 79 -14.07 16.69 -8.10
C ASP A 79 -13.44 15.48 -7.39
N PHE A 80 -13.18 15.63 -6.09
CA PHE A 80 -12.65 14.56 -5.27
C PHE A 80 -13.27 14.62 -3.87
N ASP A 81 -13.85 13.52 -3.41
CA ASP A 81 -14.53 13.39 -2.10
C ASP A 81 -15.57 14.51 -1.85
N GLY A 82 -16.34 14.87 -2.90
CA GLY A 82 -17.34 15.92 -2.87
C GLY A 82 -16.77 17.35 -2.76
N GLN A 83 -15.50 17.53 -3.01
CA GLN A 83 -14.82 18.84 -2.97
C GLN A 83 -14.15 19.14 -4.31
N LYS A 84 -14.06 20.41 -4.63
CA LYS A 84 -13.23 20.88 -5.75
C LYS A 84 -11.77 20.89 -5.32
N CYS A 85 -10.95 20.20 -6.10
CA CYS A 85 -9.54 19.99 -5.88
C CYS A 85 -8.75 20.55 -7.06
N THR A 86 -7.90 21.54 -6.83
CA THR A 86 -7.07 22.09 -7.91
C THR A 86 -5.67 21.50 -7.83
N TYR A 87 -5.21 20.93 -8.92
CA TYR A 87 -3.88 20.33 -9.01
C TYR A 87 -2.80 21.40 -8.91
N PRO A 88 -1.80 21.18 -8.04
CA PRO A 88 -0.67 22.09 -7.95
C PRO A 88 0.23 21.97 -9.18
N ASP A 89 1.06 22.98 -9.41
CA ASP A 89 2.21 22.91 -10.29
C ASP A 89 3.38 22.30 -9.51
N ILE A 90 3.81 21.10 -9.87
CA ILE A 90 4.84 20.34 -9.16
C ILE A 90 6.18 20.52 -9.86
N HIS A 91 7.10 21.19 -9.18
CA HIS A 91 8.47 21.40 -9.63
C HIS A 91 9.48 20.40 -9.05
N LEU A 92 9.20 19.86 -7.86
CA LEU A 92 10.04 18.89 -7.18
C LEU A 92 9.23 17.69 -6.73
N VAL A 93 9.67 16.49 -7.09
CA VAL A 93 9.18 15.23 -6.53
C VAL A 93 10.28 14.65 -5.66
N MET A 94 9.96 14.37 -4.40
CA MET A 94 10.81 13.56 -3.52
C MET A 94 10.06 12.28 -3.18
N TRP A 95 10.60 11.14 -3.58
CA TRP A 95 9.98 9.84 -3.39
C TRP A 95 10.82 8.97 -2.45
N GLY A 96 10.28 8.67 -1.29
CA GLY A 96 10.88 7.75 -0.32
C GLY A 96 9.98 6.54 -0.10
N GLY A 97 10.46 5.36 -0.45
CA GLY A 97 9.72 4.11 -0.34
C GLY A 97 8.65 3.92 -1.41
N GLY A 98 8.38 2.69 -1.76
CA GLY A 98 7.44 2.30 -2.83
C GLY A 98 8.05 2.42 -4.23
N ASN A 99 7.31 1.92 -5.23
CA ASN A 99 7.78 1.86 -6.62
C ASN A 99 6.62 2.20 -7.57
N PRO A 100 6.31 3.50 -7.77
CA PRO A 100 5.18 3.95 -8.60
C PRO A 100 5.20 3.40 -10.02
N PHE A 101 6.37 3.20 -10.62
CA PHE A 101 6.49 2.61 -11.95
C PHE A 101 6.08 1.13 -12.03
N CYS A 102 5.80 0.48 -10.88
CA CYS A 102 5.33 -0.89 -10.84
C CYS A 102 3.88 -1.04 -10.39
N HIS A 103 3.30 -0.04 -9.75
CA HIS A 103 1.95 -0.17 -9.18
C HIS A 103 0.98 0.96 -9.51
N HIS A 104 1.40 1.99 -10.25
CA HIS A 104 0.47 2.95 -10.83
C HIS A 104 -0.02 2.48 -12.21
N PRO A 105 -1.28 2.76 -12.57
CA PRO A 105 -1.81 2.41 -13.88
C PRO A 105 -1.19 3.28 -14.98
N ASP A 106 -1.19 2.75 -16.22
CA ASP A 106 -0.72 3.44 -17.42
C ASP A 106 0.73 3.97 -17.28
N THR A 107 1.66 3.03 -17.09
CA THR A 107 3.07 3.33 -16.80
C THR A 107 3.73 4.17 -17.91
N PHE A 108 3.38 3.97 -19.18
CA PHE A 108 3.90 4.79 -20.29
C PHE A 108 3.43 6.25 -20.20
N ARG A 109 2.21 6.48 -19.73
CA ARG A 109 1.72 7.83 -19.47
C ARG A 109 2.44 8.44 -18.27
N LEU A 110 2.64 7.64 -17.19
CA LEU A 110 3.38 8.06 -16.02
C LEU A 110 4.82 8.46 -16.38
N GLU A 111 5.52 7.68 -17.22
CA GLU A 111 6.87 7.98 -17.67
C GLU A 111 6.98 9.36 -18.33
N ARG A 112 6.00 9.70 -19.18
CA ARG A 112 5.96 11.04 -19.80
C ARG A 112 5.67 12.15 -18.80
N ALA A 113 4.73 11.91 -17.89
CA ALA A 113 4.36 12.88 -16.86
C ALA A 113 5.48 13.10 -15.85
N TRP A 114 6.24 12.05 -15.54
CA TRP A 114 7.37 12.08 -14.58
C TRP A 114 8.51 12.98 -15.02
N LYS A 115 8.60 13.30 -16.30
CA LYS A 115 9.61 14.22 -16.89
C LYS A 115 9.21 15.71 -16.81
N LYS A 116 8.03 16.02 -16.24
CA LYS A 116 7.56 17.40 -16.15
C LYS A 116 8.10 18.19 -14.96
N PRO A 117 8.24 17.60 -13.75
CA PRO A 117 8.91 18.29 -12.65
C PRO A 117 10.36 18.66 -13.03
N ASP A 118 10.85 19.77 -12.50
CA ASP A 118 12.23 20.22 -12.73
C ASP A 118 13.25 19.25 -12.12
N THR A 119 12.87 18.56 -11.04
CA THR A 119 13.76 17.62 -10.34
C THR A 119 12.97 16.50 -9.69
N VAL A 120 13.44 15.27 -9.87
CA VAL A 120 12.95 14.08 -9.19
C VAL A 120 14.05 13.46 -8.35
N ILE A 121 13.83 13.37 -7.04
CA ILE A 121 14.72 12.74 -6.07
C ILE A 121 14.07 11.46 -5.57
N VAL A 122 14.80 10.34 -5.59
CA VAL A 122 14.33 9.06 -5.07
C VAL A 122 15.29 8.55 -4.00
N ALA A 123 14.79 8.22 -2.83
CA ALA A 123 15.52 7.47 -1.82
C ALA A 123 15.14 5.98 -1.93
N ASP A 124 16.11 5.13 -2.26
CA ASP A 124 15.87 3.70 -2.44
C ASP A 124 17.16 2.91 -2.12
N TYR A 125 17.01 1.66 -1.70
CA TYR A 125 18.11 0.74 -1.40
C TYR A 125 18.55 -0.10 -2.61
N VAL A 126 17.82 -0.01 -3.72
CA VAL A 126 18.10 -0.70 -4.98
C VAL A 126 17.77 0.19 -6.17
N TRP A 127 18.32 -0.14 -7.34
CA TRP A 127 17.94 0.47 -8.61
C TRP A 127 16.57 -0.04 -9.07
N SER A 128 15.51 0.36 -8.34
CA SER A 128 14.14 0.08 -8.73
C SER A 128 13.77 0.79 -10.04
N ALA A 129 12.64 0.40 -10.65
CA ALA A 129 12.15 1.10 -11.83
C ALA A 129 11.95 2.60 -11.55
N THR A 130 11.50 2.99 -10.37
CA THR A 130 11.35 4.40 -9.98
C THR A 130 12.70 5.10 -9.82
N ALA A 131 13.68 4.46 -9.19
CA ALA A 131 15.03 5.02 -9.03
C ALA A 131 15.72 5.27 -10.38
N ARG A 132 15.48 4.42 -11.38
CA ARG A 132 16.00 4.59 -12.75
C ARG A 132 15.39 5.78 -13.51
N HIS A 133 14.25 6.30 -13.03
CA HIS A 133 13.57 7.47 -13.60
C HIS A 133 13.75 8.73 -12.75
N ALA A 134 14.74 8.76 -11.85
CA ALA A 134 15.07 9.91 -11.03
C ALA A 134 16.26 10.68 -11.57
N ASP A 135 16.32 11.99 -11.29
CA ASP A 135 17.50 12.82 -11.55
C ASP A 135 18.57 12.61 -10.46
N ILE A 136 18.11 12.39 -9.22
CA ILE A 136 18.99 12.16 -8.06
C ILE A 136 18.49 10.93 -7.31
N VAL A 137 19.39 9.97 -7.07
CA VAL A 137 19.11 8.81 -6.22
C VAL A 137 19.93 8.92 -4.93
N LEU A 138 19.23 8.86 -3.80
CA LEU A 138 19.83 8.84 -2.47
C LEU A 138 19.84 7.39 -1.97
N PRO A 139 21.01 6.77 -1.80
CA PRO A 139 21.09 5.39 -1.38
C PRO A 139 20.62 5.25 0.08
N ALA A 140 19.51 4.56 0.27
CA ALA A 140 18.92 4.30 1.59
C ALA A 140 19.43 2.98 2.18
N CYS A 141 19.47 2.90 3.52
CA CYS A 141 19.77 1.67 4.22
C CYS A 141 18.61 0.67 4.10
N THR A 142 18.95 -0.61 4.05
CA THR A 142 18.00 -1.69 4.32
C THR A 142 17.73 -1.80 5.82
N THR A 143 16.69 -2.56 6.20
CA THR A 143 16.34 -2.81 7.60
C THR A 143 17.45 -3.52 8.41
N PHE A 144 18.42 -4.15 7.75
CA PHE A 144 19.56 -4.78 8.42
C PHE A 144 20.72 -3.81 8.69
N GLU A 145 20.72 -2.65 8.08
CA GLU A 145 21.81 -1.70 8.10
C GLU A 145 21.63 -0.55 9.10
N HIS A 146 20.50 -0.48 9.78
CA HIS A 146 20.23 0.51 10.83
C HIS A 146 19.41 -0.07 11.97
N ASN A 147 19.31 0.66 13.08
CA ASN A 147 18.41 0.31 14.18
C ASN A 147 17.02 0.88 13.92
N ASP A 148 16.00 0.15 14.36
CA ASP A 148 14.61 0.59 14.32
C ASP A 148 13.78 -0.15 15.38
N ILE A 149 12.51 0.15 15.49
CA ILE A 149 11.54 -0.52 16.32
C ILE A 149 10.21 -0.67 15.57
N THR A 150 9.56 -1.82 15.69
CA THR A 150 8.28 -2.06 15.02
C THR A 150 7.31 -2.85 15.89
N ASN A 151 6.03 -2.79 15.51
CA ASN A 151 4.99 -3.63 16.10
C ASN A 151 4.99 -5.02 15.45
N ILE A 152 4.60 -6.03 16.23
CA ILE A 152 4.27 -7.37 15.72
C ILE A 152 2.75 -7.44 15.51
N GLY A 153 2.32 -8.18 14.48
CA GLY A 153 0.91 -8.48 14.25
C GLY A 153 0.10 -7.35 13.62
N ALA A 154 0.77 -6.32 13.11
CA ALA A 154 0.09 -5.17 12.45
C ALA A 154 -1.14 -4.68 13.25
N GLU A 155 -2.35 -5.00 12.79
CA GLU A 155 -3.60 -4.55 13.42
C GLU A 155 -3.99 -5.35 14.67
N THR A 156 -3.39 -6.53 14.91
CA THR A 156 -3.60 -7.32 16.13
C THR A 156 -2.75 -6.85 17.30
N ASN A 157 -1.72 -6.06 17.01
CA ASN A 157 -0.81 -5.46 18.02
C ASN A 157 -0.23 -6.49 19.00
N ASP A 158 0.32 -7.60 18.46
CA ASP A 158 0.76 -8.74 19.27
C ASP A 158 2.02 -8.43 20.10
N GLY A 159 2.74 -7.37 19.78
CA GLY A 159 3.94 -7.00 20.52
C GLY A 159 4.83 -5.98 19.83
N LEU A 160 6.08 -5.89 20.31
CA LEU A 160 7.13 -5.02 19.78
C LEU A 160 8.40 -5.81 19.49
N VAL A 161 9.13 -5.40 18.46
CA VAL A 161 10.46 -5.93 18.10
C VAL A 161 11.47 -4.80 18.03
N ALA A 162 12.62 -5.00 18.68
CA ALA A 162 13.82 -4.19 18.48
C ALA A 162 14.52 -4.66 17.19
N MET A 163 14.45 -3.87 16.15
CA MET A 163 15.12 -4.15 14.89
C MET A 163 16.55 -3.65 14.95
N LYS A 164 17.43 -4.50 15.50
CA LYS A 164 18.85 -4.13 15.70
C LYS A 164 19.61 -4.18 14.38
N GLN A 165 20.49 -3.22 14.20
CA GLN A 165 21.46 -3.25 13.09
C GLN A 165 22.28 -4.55 13.12
N VAL A 166 22.29 -5.27 12.01
CA VAL A 166 23.00 -6.56 11.85
C VAL A 166 24.28 -6.40 11.07
N ILE A 167 24.29 -5.52 10.07
CA ILE A 167 25.44 -5.21 9.22
C ILE A 167 25.65 -3.70 9.17
N LYS A 168 26.86 -3.28 8.86
CA LYS A 168 27.13 -1.84 8.59
C LYS A 168 26.46 -1.42 7.29
N PRO A 169 26.05 -0.13 7.18
CA PRO A 169 25.61 0.41 5.91
C PRO A 169 26.57 0.08 4.77
N GLN A 170 26.04 -0.44 3.68
CA GLN A 170 26.84 -0.82 2.53
C GLN A 170 27.06 0.40 1.63
N TYR A 171 28.25 0.52 1.10
CA TYR A 171 28.64 1.61 0.22
C TYR A 171 28.33 3.00 0.83
N GLU A 172 27.59 3.82 0.12
CA GLU A 172 27.19 5.17 0.55
C GLU A 172 25.80 5.23 1.19
N SER A 173 25.18 4.08 1.47
CA SER A 173 23.83 4.06 2.04
C SER A 173 23.77 4.71 3.43
N ARG A 174 22.66 5.41 3.67
CA ARG A 174 22.37 6.10 4.93
C ARG A 174 20.92 5.84 5.33
N SER A 175 20.62 5.91 6.63
CA SER A 175 19.24 5.80 7.09
C SER A 175 18.40 6.96 6.57
N ASP A 176 17.10 6.72 6.38
CA ASP A 176 16.14 7.76 5.97
C ASP A 176 16.14 8.93 6.95
N TYR A 177 16.31 8.65 8.25
CA TYR A 177 16.42 9.68 9.27
C TYR A 177 17.66 10.57 9.07
N TRP A 178 18.83 9.99 8.75
CA TRP A 178 20.03 10.74 8.44
C TRP A 178 19.85 11.58 7.19
N ILE A 179 19.26 11.00 6.12
CA ILE A 179 18.97 11.73 4.87
C ILE A 179 18.06 12.92 5.16
N GLY A 180 16.96 12.70 5.88
CA GLY A 180 16.03 13.76 6.29
C GLY A 180 16.71 14.84 7.13
N THR A 181 17.55 14.45 8.09
CA THR A 181 18.34 15.40 8.93
C THR A 181 19.27 16.27 8.08
N GLN A 182 19.96 15.68 7.10
CA GLN A 182 20.86 16.45 6.23
C GLN A 182 20.10 17.45 5.34
N LEU A 183 18.92 17.09 4.87
CA LEU A 183 18.04 18.01 4.15
C LEU A 183 17.52 19.11 5.06
N ALA A 184 17.02 18.76 6.24
CA ALA A 184 16.51 19.71 7.24
C ALA A 184 17.57 20.74 7.65
N LYS A 185 18.82 20.29 7.83
CA LYS A 185 19.95 21.17 8.13
C LYS A 185 20.18 22.21 7.04
N ARG A 186 20.19 21.80 5.76
CA ARG A 186 20.37 22.72 4.62
C ARG A 186 19.21 23.68 4.45
N LEU A 187 18.02 23.27 4.87
CA LEU A 187 16.80 24.10 4.86
C LEU A 187 16.68 25.00 6.11
N GLY A 188 17.60 24.89 7.08
CA GLY A 188 17.57 25.67 8.32
C GLY A 188 16.45 25.26 9.29
N ILE A 189 15.99 24.02 9.22
CA ILE A 189 14.90 23.46 10.04
C ILE A 189 15.33 22.21 10.82
N GLU A 190 16.62 21.99 11.01
CA GLU A 190 17.17 20.78 11.67
C GLU A 190 16.53 20.54 13.04
N GLU A 191 16.49 21.58 13.90
CA GLU A 191 15.91 21.47 15.25
C GLU A 191 14.43 21.10 15.22
N ALA A 192 13.66 21.66 14.30
CA ALA A 192 12.25 21.34 14.15
C ALA A 192 12.01 19.92 13.62
N PHE A 193 12.95 19.37 12.85
CA PHE A 193 12.86 18.01 12.33
C PHE A 193 13.33 16.98 13.34
N THR A 194 14.46 17.24 14.02
CA THR A 194 15.09 16.27 14.91
C THR A 194 14.65 16.42 16.37
N GLU A 195 14.15 17.59 16.78
CA GLU A 195 13.96 17.97 18.18
C GLU A 195 15.23 17.75 19.01
N GLY A 196 16.40 17.91 18.39
CA GLY A 196 17.70 17.66 19.01
C GLY A 196 18.02 16.19 19.29
N ARG A 197 17.24 15.23 18.75
CA ARG A 197 17.41 13.79 19.03
C ARG A 197 18.18 13.08 17.91
N THR A 198 18.94 12.08 18.33
CA THR A 198 19.49 11.05 17.44
C THR A 198 18.43 10.00 17.12
N GLU A 199 18.70 9.17 16.11
CA GLU A 199 17.83 8.04 15.72
C GLU A 199 17.54 7.10 16.92
N MET A 200 18.56 6.71 17.67
CA MET A 200 18.37 5.89 18.86
C MET A 200 17.55 6.56 19.96
N GLN A 201 17.70 7.88 20.15
CA GLN A 201 16.89 8.61 21.12
C GLN A 201 15.42 8.71 20.69
N TRP A 202 15.14 8.72 19.38
CA TRP A 202 13.77 8.60 18.88
C TRP A 202 13.19 7.21 19.14
N ILE A 203 13.93 6.15 18.86
CA ILE A 203 13.51 4.76 19.12
C ILE A 203 13.20 4.57 20.61
N GLU A 204 14.08 5.04 21.50
CA GLU A 204 13.87 5.00 22.94
C GLU A 204 12.62 5.80 23.35
N LYS A 205 12.44 6.99 22.79
CA LYS A 205 11.25 7.80 23.03
C LYS A 205 9.97 7.08 22.62
N PHE A 206 9.91 6.48 21.44
CA PHE A 206 8.73 5.74 20.98
C PHE A 206 8.39 4.58 21.90
N TYR A 207 9.40 3.84 22.33
CA TYR A 207 9.21 2.78 23.30
C TYR A 207 8.70 3.30 24.64
N ASN A 208 9.31 4.35 25.20
CA ASN A 208 8.93 4.91 26.49
C ASN A 208 7.51 5.54 26.45
N ASP A 209 7.13 6.19 25.36
CA ASP A 209 5.76 6.69 25.17
C ASP A 209 4.76 5.54 25.13
N CYS A 210 5.09 4.45 24.44
CA CYS A 210 4.30 3.22 24.40
C CYS A 210 4.19 2.60 25.81
N ARG A 211 5.28 2.48 26.52
CA ARG A 211 5.35 1.98 27.92
C ARG A 211 4.49 2.82 28.87
N ASN A 212 4.56 4.14 28.77
CA ASN A 212 3.75 5.06 29.56
C ASN A 212 2.24 4.89 29.26
N ASN A 213 1.89 4.69 27.98
CA ASN A 213 0.52 4.38 27.58
C ASN A 213 0.06 3.01 28.09
N GLY A 214 0.95 2.02 28.13
CA GLY A 214 0.71 0.71 28.72
C GLY A 214 0.43 0.79 30.22
N ALA A 215 1.25 1.53 30.95
CA ALA A 215 1.09 1.72 32.39
C ALA A 215 -0.28 2.31 32.76
N ARG A 216 -0.82 3.22 31.94
CA ARG A 216 -2.19 3.78 32.12
C ARG A 216 -3.29 2.72 31.94
N LYS A 217 -2.99 1.62 31.26
CA LYS A 217 -3.88 0.47 31.08
C LYS A 217 -3.59 -0.67 32.04
N GLY A 218 -2.66 -0.49 32.99
CA GLY A 218 -2.23 -1.53 33.92
C GLY A 218 -1.25 -2.56 33.32
N ILE A 219 -0.70 -2.30 32.13
CA ILE A 219 0.26 -3.19 31.46
C ILE A 219 1.67 -2.79 31.88
N VAL A 220 2.40 -3.75 32.44
CA VAL A 220 3.79 -3.56 32.85
C VAL A 220 4.71 -3.93 31.70
N MET A 221 5.50 -2.96 31.27
CA MET A 221 6.53 -3.16 30.25
C MET A 221 7.92 -2.94 30.87
N PRO A 222 8.96 -3.69 30.46
CA PRO A 222 10.32 -3.53 30.97
C PRO A 222 10.88 -2.13 30.66
N GLU A 223 12.02 -1.80 31.27
CA GLU A 223 12.80 -0.64 30.88
C GLU A 223 13.31 -0.78 29.44
N PHE A 224 13.56 0.34 28.74
CA PHE A 224 14.00 0.31 27.36
C PHE A 224 15.27 -0.54 27.17
N LYS A 225 16.23 -0.43 28.07
CA LYS A 225 17.48 -1.19 27.99
C LYS A 225 17.21 -2.70 28.00
N ASP A 226 16.33 -3.16 28.87
CA ASP A 226 16.03 -4.60 29.01
C ASP A 226 15.25 -5.12 27.82
N PHE A 227 14.28 -4.32 27.31
CA PHE A 227 13.59 -4.63 26.07
C PHE A 227 14.55 -4.69 24.90
N TRP A 228 15.42 -3.69 24.76
CA TRP A 228 16.38 -3.62 23.66
C TRP A 228 17.36 -4.79 23.69
N GLU A 229 17.84 -5.18 24.88
CA GLU A 229 18.73 -6.33 25.04
C GLU A 229 18.01 -7.62 24.64
N LYS A 230 16.81 -7.87 25.17
CA LYS A 230 15.99 -9.04 24.86
C LYS A 230 15.58 -9.11 23.38
N GLY A 231 15.28 -7.97 22.76
CA GLY A 231 14.96 -7.84 21.34
C GLY A 231 13.48 -7.89 21.00
N TYR A 232 12.61 -8.32 21.91
CA TYR A 232 11.17 -8.37 21.65
C TYR A 232 10.34 -8.32 22.93
N LEU A 233 9.07 -7.97 22.78
CA LEU A 233 8.04 -8.01 23.81
C LEU A 233 6.73 -8.45 23.17
N PHE A 234 6.08 -9.47 23.73
CA PHE A 234 4.73 -9.87 23.35
C PHE A 234 3.70 -9.32 24.33
N PHE A 235 2.55 -8.92 23.79
CA PHE A 235 1.37 -8.59 24.59
C PHE A 235 0.44 -9.78 24.64
N GLU A 236 -0.18 -9.97 25.78
CA GLU A 236 -1.14 -11.06 25.94
C GLU A 236 -2.52 -10.66 25.40
N VAL A 237 -3.21 -11.62 24.80
CA VAL A 237 -4.63 -11.54 24.51
C VAL A 237 -5.37 -12.08 25.71
N GLU A 238 -6.25 -11.29 26.31
CA GLU A 238 -7.05 -11.75 27.44
C GLU A 238 -7.94 -12.92 27.01
N GLU A 239 -8.20 -13.86 27.94
CA GLU A 239 -9.00 -15.06 27.65
C GLU A 239 -10.39 -14.73 27.06
N LYS A 240 -11.03 -13.67 27.59
CA LYS A 240 -12.33 -13.19 27.08
C LYS A 240 -12.28 -12.71 25.61
N ASP A 241 -11.09 -12.29 25.11
CA ASP A 241 -10.89 -11.76 23.76
C ASP A 241 -10.44 -12.84 22.77
N ARG A 242 -10.12 -14.07 23.26
CA ARG A 242 -9.72 -15.19 22.38
C ARG A 242 -10.85 -15.70 21.51
N GLU A 243 -12.09 -15.58 21.98
CA GLU A 243 -13.29 -15.89 21.21
C GLU A 243 -13.88 -14.66 20.54
N PHE A 244 -13.04 -13.74 20.12
CA PHE A 244 -13.45 -12.50 19.50
C PHE A 244 -14.23 -12.74 18.20
N VAL A 245 -15.40 -12.12 18.10
CA VAL A 245 -16.20 -12.09 16.87
C VAL A 245 -16.46 -10.64 16.50
N SER A 246 -15.97 -10.22 15.35
CA SER A 246 -16.18 -8.86 14.85
C SER A 246 -17.66 -8.50 14.79
N PHE A 247 -18.02 -7.34 15.33
CA PHE A 247 -19.41 -6.81 15.34
C PHE A 247 -20.41 -7.64 16.17
N LYS A 248 -19.97 -8.57 17.02
CA LYS A 248 -20.86 -9.35 17.88
C LYS A 248 -21.71 -8.43 18.79
N THR A 249 -21.07 -7.52 19.49
CA THR A 249 -21.73 -6.57 20.41
C THR A 249 -22.73 -5.66 19.68
N PHE A 250 -22.37 -5.18 18.48
CA PHE A 250 -23.29 -4.43 17.63
C PHE A 250 -24.51 -5.29 17.25
N ARG A 251 -24.32 -6.56 16.92
CA ARG A 251 -25.43 -7.47 16.57
C ARG A 251 -26.36 -7.70 17.75
N GLU A 252 -25.81 -7.87 18.97
CA GLU A 252 -26.57 -8.12 20.19
C GLU A 252 -27.35 -6.89 20.66
N ASP A 253 -26.72 -5.71 20.64
CA ASP A 253 -27.36 -4.42 20.95
C ASP A 253 -26.81 -3.29 20.08
N PRO A 254 -27.41 -3.01 18.92
CA PRO A 254 -26.98 -1.97 18.01
C PRO A 254 -27.07 -0.54 18.58
N LYS A 255 -27.92 -0.32 19.60
CA LYS A 255 -28.07 1.01 20.22
C LYS A 255 -26.93 1.29 21.19
N ALA A 256 -26.59 0.31 22.03
CA ALA A 256 -25.50 0.44 22.97
C ALA A 256 -24.11 0.37 22.29
N ASN A 257 -23.99 -0.34 21.16
CA ASN A 257 -22.74 -0.57 20.45
C ASN A 257 -22.84 -0.08 18.99
N SER A 258 -23.28 1.16 18.81
CA SER A 258 -23.45 1.75 17.47
C SER A 258 -22.16 1.76 16.67
N LEU A 259 -22.29 1.61 15.34
CA LEU A 259 -21.17 1.70 14.41
C LEU A 259 -20.73 3.16 14.22
N GLY A 260 -19.49 3.36 13.76
CA GLY A 260 -18.94 4.69 13.44
C GLY A 260 -19.49 5.30 12.14
N THR A 261 -20.67 4.87 11.68
CA THR A 261 -21.38 5.45 10.53
C THR A 261 -22.27 6.59 10.98
N GLU A 262 -22.71 7.44 10.05
CA GLU A 262 -23.61 8.57 10.34
C GLU A 262 -24.91 8.14 11.03
N SER A 263 -25.45 6.98 10.67
CA SER A 263 -26.67 6.43 11.28
C SER A 263 -26.41 5.58 12.53
N GLY A 264 -25.16 5.25 12.84
CA GLY A 264 -24.79 4.26 13.85
C GLY A 264 -25.08 2.81 13.44
N LEU A 265 -25.62 2.58 12.25
CA LEU A 265 -26.03 1.28 11.72
C LEU A 265 -25.20 0.88 10.49
N ILE A 266 -25.40 -0.35 9.98
CA ILE A 266 -24.81 -0.78 8.70
C ILE A 266 -25.36 0.09 7.58
N GLN A 267 -24.48 0.81 6.91
CA GLN A 267 -24.85 1.77 5.89
C GLN A 267 -24.87 1.13 4.50
N ILE A 268 -26.06 0.82 3.98
CA ILE A 268 -26.27 0.31 2.62
C ILE A 268 -26.52 1.46 1.64
N TYR A 269 -27.07 2.57 2.12
CA TYR A 269 -27.23 3.81 1.37
C TYR A 269 -26.52 4.95 2.11
N SER A 270 -25.72 5.73 1.39
CA SER A 270 -25.05 6.92 1.92
C SER A 270 -25.60 8.19 1.27
N PRO A 271 -26.40 8.99 1.99
CA PRO A 271 -26.85 10.29 1.49
C PRO A 271 -25.69 11.19 1.09
N LYS A 272 -24.60 11.15 1.86
CA LYS A 272 -23.40 11.91 1.59
C LYS A 272 -22.79 11.56 0.22
N LEU A 273 -22.59 10.28 -0.09
CA LEU A 273 -22.07 9.87 -1.40
C LEU A 273 -23.05 10.19 -2.53
N ALA A 274 -24.36 9.98 -2.29
CA ALA A 274 -25.39 10.33 -3.27
C ALA A 274 -25.37 11.83 -3.61
N SER A 275 -25.12 12.70 -2.63
CA SER A 275 -25.08 14.15 -2.82
C SER A 275 -23.93 14.64 -3.69
N TYR A 276 -22.87 13.81 -3.87
CA TYR A 276 -21.74 14.17 -4.73
C TYR A 276 -22.10 14.09 -6.23
N GLY A 277 -23.12 13.35 -6.59
CA GLY A 277 -23.59 13.26 -7.98
C GLY A 277 -22.65 12.51 -8.94
N TYR A 278 -21.74 11.66 -8.42
CA TYR A 278 -20.80 10.92 -9.25
C TYR A 278 -21.50 9.80 -10.04
N ASP A 279 -21.16 9.69 -11.32
CA ASP A 279 -21.72 8.64 -12.17
C ASP A 279 -21.18 7.24 -11.85
N ASP A 280 -19.94 7.16 -11.42
CA ASP A 280 -19.18 5.93 -11.09
C ASP A 280 -19.13 5.60 -9.60
N CYS A 281 -19.73 6.44 -8.76
CA CYS A 281 -19.82 6.23 -7.31
C CYS A 281 -21.19 6.67 -6.78
N LYS A 282 -22.17 5.78 -6.87
CA LYS A 282 -23.54 6.04 -6.42
C LYS A 282 -23.63 6.00 -4.90
N GLY A 283 -24.71 6.54 -4.34
CA GLY A 283 -25.02 6.48 -2.91
C GLY A 283 -25.30 5.08 -2.36
N HIS A 284 -25.28 4.05 -3.18
CA HIS A 284 -25.44 2.64 -2.82
C HIS A 284 -24.52 1.76 -3.65
N PRO A 285 -24.21 0.52 -3.19
CA PRO A 285 -23.44 -0.43 -3.97
C PRO A 285 -24.08 -0.69 -5.34
N SER A 286 -23.32 -0.48 -6.39
CA SER A 286 -23.78 -0.64 -7.78
C SER A 286 -22.77 -1.42 -8.58
N TYR A 287 -23.25 -2.19 -9.55
CA TYR A 287 -22.40 -2.80 -10.55
C TYR A 287 -22.19 -1.82 -11.71
N PHE A 288 -20.94 -1.64 -12.08
CA PHE A 288 -20.55 -0.90 -13.28
C PHE A 288 -19.81 -1.85 -14.20
N GLU A 289 -20.26 -1.94 -15.43
CA GLU A 289 -19.58 -2.75 -16.44
C GLU A 289 -18.17 -2.20 -16.71
N PRO A 290 -17.13 -3.02 -16.52
CA PRO A 290 -15.76 -2.57 -16.83
C PRO A 290 -15.62 -2.06 -18.25
N ILE A 291 -14.79 -1.03 -18.45
CA ILE A 291 -14.53 -0.47 -19.79
C ILE A 291 -13.95 -1.55 -20.72
N GLU A 292 -13.12 -2.43 -20.19
CA GLU A 292 -12.47 -3.54 -20.88
C GLU A 292 -12.80 -4.87 -20.16
N GLY A 293 -14.08 -5.22 -20.10
CA GLY A 293 -14.56 -6.49 -19.56
C GLY A 293 -14.62 -7.60 -20.61
N THR A 294 -14.78 -8.84 -20.16
CA THR A 294 -14.91 -10.04 -21.02
C THR A 294 -16.06 -9.91 -22.03
N ALA A 295 -17.18 -9.29 -21.62
CA ALA A 295 -18.33 -9.03 -22.49
C ALA A 295 -18.04 -8.02 -23.62
N LYS A 296 -16.92 -7.28 -23.52
CA LYS A 296 -16.47 -6.27 -24.51
C LYS A 296 -15.26 -6.73 -25.33
N ALA A 297 -14.94 -8.02 -25.31
CA ALA A 297 -13.91 -8.59 -26.16
C ALA A 297 -14.19 -8.31 -27.64
N THR A 298 -13.16 -7.96 -28.38
CA THR A 298 -13.23 -7.66 -29.81
C THR A 298 -12.36 -8.65 -30.60
N LYS A 299 -12.47 -8.64 -31.93
CA LYS A 299 -11.57 -9.44 -32.79
C LYS A 299 -10.11 -9.03 -32.62
N GLU A 300 -9.84 -7.77 -32.32
CA GLU A 300 -8.49 -7.24 -32.11
C GLU A 300 -7.96 -7.61 -30.72
N TYR A 301 -8.83 -7.59 -29.69
CA TYR A 301 -8.51 -7.91 -28.28
C TYR A 301 -9.44 -9.03 -27.78
N PRO A 302 -9.22 -10.28 -28.23
CA PRO A 302 -10.16 -11.37 -27.98
C PRO A 302 -9.96 -12.07 -26.63
N LEU A 303 -8.84 -11.81 -25.95
CA LEU A 303 -8.45 -12.50 -24.74
C LEU A 303 -8.76 -11.67 -23.50
N ALA A 304 -9.35 -12.31 -22.49
CA ALA A 304 -9.48 -11.72 -21.17
C ALA A 304 -8.14 -11.77 -20.45
N PHE A 305 -7.86 -10.75 -19.64
CA PHE A 305 -6.62 -10.63 -18.88
C PHE A 305 -6.87 -10.74 -17.37
N VAL A 306 -6.06 -11.54 -16.69
CA VAL A 306 -6.04 -11.63 -15.23
C VAL A 306 -4.61 -11.43 -14.70
N SER A 307 -4.48 -10.72 -13.57
CA SER A 307 -3.20 -10.39 -12.98
C SER A 307 -3.16 -10.81 -11.50
N PRO A 308 -2.87 -12.10 -11.22
CA PRO A 308 -2.76 -12.60 -9.86
C PRO A 308 -1.44 -12.20 -9.21
N LYS A 309 -1.35 -12.41 -7.89
CA LYS A 309 -0.09 -12.27 -7.16
C LYS A 309 0.94 -13.29 -7.62
N SER A 310 2.21 -12.86 -7.70
CA SER A 310 3.31 -13.76 -7.98
C SER A 310 3.54 -14.75 -6.83
N ARG A 311 3.97 -15.95 -7.18
CA ARG A 311 4.45 -16.95 -6.22
C ARG A 311 5.85 -16.63 -5.70
N TYR A 312 6.64 -15.88 -6.44
CA TYR A 312 8.07 -15.69 -6.22
C TYR A 312 8.45 -14.32 -5.66
N ARG A 313 7.48 -13.39 -5.57
CA ARG A 313 7.69 -12.06 -5.01
C ARG A 313 6.43 -11.54 -4.33
N MET A 314 6.59 -10.62 -3.41
CA MET A 314 5.49 -9.89 -2.79
C MET A 314 5.33 -8.53 -3.50
N HIS A 315 4.23 -8.37 -4.26
CA HIS A 315 4.03 -7.20 -5.12
C HIS A 315 5.24 -6.97 -6.04
N SER A 316 5.85 -5.79 -6.00
CA SER A 316 7.05 -5.46 -6.77
C SER A 316 8.35 -5.57 -5.96
N GLN A 317 8.30 -6.09 -4.73
CA GLN A 317 9.48 -6.17 -3.88
C GLN A 317 10.45 -7.22 -4.39
N LEU A 318 11.73 -6.84 -4.42
CA LEU A 318 12.84 -7.71 -4.77
C LEU A 318 12.70 -8.41 -6.15
N ASP A 319 12.05 -7.78 -7.12
CA ASP A 319 11.95 -8.34 -8.48
C ASP A 319 13.31 -8.51 -9.16
N ASN A 320 14.32 -7.76 -8.71
CA ASN A 320 15.71 -7.82 -9.17
C ASN A 320 16.52 -9.00 -8.64
N VAL A 321 15.99 -9.80 -7.70
CA VAL A 321 16.74 -10.94 -7.14
C VAL A 321 16.42 -12.26 -7.83
N ASN A 322 17.38 -13.19 -7.80
CA ASN A 322 17.27 -14.49 -8.46
C ASN A 322 16.04 -15.30 -8.02
N THR A 323 15.58 -15.16 -6.77
CA THR A 323 14.39 -15.87 -6.28
C THR A 323 13.13 -15.40 -7.01
N ALA A 324 12.99 -14.11 -7.25
CA ALA A 324 11.87 -13.56 -7.99
C ALA A 324 11.88 -13.96 -9.47
N ARG A 325 13.08 -14.13 -10.04
CA ARG A 325 13.30 -14.51 -11.44
C ARG A 325 13.18 -16.03 -11.71
N ARG A 326 12.97 -16.87 -10.69
CA ARG A 326 12.80 -18.33 -10.86
C ARG A 326 11.63 -18.73 -11.76
N GLY A 327 10.64 -17.92 -11.90
CA GLY A 327 9.49 -18.15 -12.77
C GLY A 327 9.62 -17.56 -14.16
N SER A 328 10.70 -16.86 -14.47
CA SER A 328 10.90 -16.20 -15.77
C SER A 328 11.03 -17.21 -16.90
N VAL A 329 10.54 -16.83 -18.07
CA VAL A 329 10.69 -17.55 -19.32
C VAL A 329 11.44 -16.63 -20.29
N GLU A 330 12.59 -17.07 -20.81
CA GLU A 330 13.47 -16.24 -21.64
C GLU A 330 13.76 -14.87 -20.99
N GLU A 331 14.10 -14.91 -19.69
CA GLU A 331 14.40 -13.74 -18.83
C GLU A 331 13.26 -12.71 -18.70
N ARG A 332 12.02 -13.08 -19.08
CA ARG A 332 10.84 -12.22 -19.05
C ARG A 332 9.78 -12.75 -18.10
N GLU A 333 8.90 -11.85 -17.69
CA GLU A 333 7.71 -12.23 -16.94
C GLU A 333 6.85 -13.20 -17.75
N PRO A 334 6.41 -14.35 -17.17
CA PRO A 334 5.63 -15.31 -17.90
C PRO A 334 4.21 -14.83 -18.17
N VAL A 335 3.75 -14.99 -19.41
CA VAL A 335 2.34 -14.96 -19.75
C VAL A 335 1.81 -16.39 -19.89
N TRP A 336 0.82 -16.74 -19.11
CA TRP A 336 0.17 -18.03 -19.13
C TRP A 336 -0.96 -18.03 -20.17
N MET A 337 -1.01 -19.05 -21.02
CA MET A 337 -2.02 -19.19 -22.06
C MET A 337 -2.46 -20.65 -22.19
N ASN A 338 -3.75 -20.87 -22.49
CA ASN A 338 -4.28 -22.20 -22.74
C ASN A 338 -3.69 -22.83 -24.02
N PRO A 339 -3.45 -24.17 -24.06
CA PRO A 339 -2.95 -24.84 -25.26
C PRO A 339 -3.77 -24.58 -26.53
N ALA A 340 -5.11 -24.54 -26.43
CA ALA A 340 -5.97 -24.26 -27.58
C ALA A 340 -5.76 -22.84 -28.13
N ASP A 341 -5.59 -21.84 -27.25
CA ASP A 341 -5.30 -20.46 -27.63
C ASP A 341 -3.92 -20.27 -28.26
N ALA A 342 -2.92 -21.03 -27.76
CA ALA A 342 -1.57 -21.03 -28.29
C ALA A 342 -1.56 -21.68 -29.70
N GLN A 343 -2.22 -22.81 -29.86
CA GLN A 343 -2.28 -23.57 -31.12
C GLN A 343 -2.85 -22.74 -32.27
N VAL A 344 -4.00 -22.05 -32.07
CA VAL A 344 -4.62 -21.24 -33.11
C VAL A 344 -3.79 -20.00 -33.50
N ARG A 345 -2.79 -19.66 -32.68
CA ARG A 345 -1.85 -18.56 -32.92
C ARG A 345 -0.48 -19.03 -33.42
N GLY A 346 -0.28 -20.35 -33.56
CA GLY A 346 0.99 -20.93 -33.96
C GLY A 346 2.11 -20.76 -32.93
N LEU A 347 1.76 -20.56 -31.64
CA LEU A 347 2.68 -20.29 -30.56
C LEU A 347 3.07 -21.57 -29.80
N LYS A 348 4.29 -21.61 -29.30
CA LYS A 348 4.84 -22.74 -28.52
C LYS A 348 5.29 -22.28 -27.13
N ASN A 349 5.31 -23.21 -26.20
CA ASN A 349 5.85 -22.95 -24.86
C ASN A 349 7.31 -22.47 -24.97
N GLY A 350 7.64 -21.38 -24.27
CA GLY A 350 8.96 -20.75 -24.31
C GLY A 350 9.09 -19.62 -25.34
N ASP A 351 8.14 -19.41 -26.23
CA ASP A 351 8.20 -18.30 -27.20
C ASP A 351 8.18 -16.94 -26.48
N VAL A 352 8.92 -15.97 -27.02
CA VAL A 352 8.78 -14.57 -26.60
C VAL A 352 7.64 -13.96 -27.39
N VAL A 353 6.63 -13.45 -26.66
CA VAL A 353 5.40 -12.92 -27.26
C VAL A 353 5.15 -11.47 -26.85
N LEU A 354 4.55 -10.71 -27.76
CA LEU A 354 4.08 -9.35 -27.47
C LEU A 354 2.64 -9.41 -26.96
N VAL A 355 2.45 -9.07 -25.69
CA VAL A 355 1.13 -8.89 -25.09
C VAL A 355 0.75 -7.42 -25.20
N LYS A 356 -0.38 -7.12 -25.85
CA LYS A 356 -0.80 -5.75 -26.12
C LYS A 356 -2.25 -5.48 -25.76
N CYS A 357 -2.54 -4.26 -25.41
CA CYS A 357 -3.87 -3.69 -25.26
C CYS A 357 -3.88 -2.27 -25.89
N ARG A 358 -5.00 -1.55 -25.79
CA ARG A 358 -5.10 -0.18 -26.33
C ARG A 358 -4.13 0.82 -25.70
N ARG A 359 -3.71 0.56 -24.45
CA ARG A 359 -2.88 1.49 -23.68
C ARG A 359 -1.39 1.22 -23.76
N GLY A 360 -0.99 0.03 -24.21
CA GLY A 360 0.42 -0.33 -24.27
C GLY A 360 0.65 -1.79 -24.59
N ALA A 361 1.93 -2.16 -24.58
CA ALA A 361 2.37 -3.52 -24.86
C ALA A 361 3.59 -3.87 -24.01
N CYS A 362 3.78 -5.15 -23.74
CA CYS A 362 4.98 -5.69 -23.08
C CYS A 362 5.40 -7.02 -23.73
N LEU A 363 6.70 -7.30 -23.68
CA LEU A 363 7.25 -8.59 -24.05
C LEU A 363 7.19 -9.55 -22.88
N CYS A 364 6.64 -10.74 -23.10
CA CYS A 364 6.52 -11.79 -22.09
C CYS A 364 7.07 -13.11 -22.64
N GLY A 365 7.50 -14.00 -21.76
CA GLY A 365 7.81 -15.36 -22.13
C GLY A 365 6.57 -16.25 -22.03
N LEU A 366 6.22 -16.99 -23.06
CA LEU A 366 4.99 -17.78 -23.10
C LEU A 366 5.11 -19.06 -22.27
N GLN A 367 4.17 -19.25 -21.35
CA GLN A 367 3.96 -20.49 -20.64
C GLN A 367 2.61 -21.11 -21.03
N VAL A 368 2.64 -22.16 -21.81
CA VAL A 368 1.45 -22.89 -22.23
C VAL A 368 1.02 -23.86 -21.14
N SER A 369 -0.24 -23.77 -20.70
CA SER A 369 -0.77 -24.59 -19.60
C SER A 369 -2.29 -24.73 -19.66
N ASP A 370 -2.80 -25.91 -19.37
CA ASP A 370 -4.23 -26.23 -19.20
C ASP A 370 -4.81 -25.67 -17.87
N ARG A 371 -3.96 -25.17 -16.98
CA ARG A 371 -4.38 -24.51 -15.73
C ARG A 371 -5.04 -23.16 -15.96
N ILE A 372 -4.94 -22.60 -17.17
CA ILE A 372 -5.65 -21.39 -17.59
C ILE A 372 -6.78 -21.75 -18.56
N LYS A 373 -7.94 -21.11 -18.41
CA LYS A 373 -9.09 -21.37 -19.31
C LYS A 373 -8.82 -20.83 -20.72
N PRO A 374 -9.40 -21.48 -21.75
CA PRO A 374 -9.42 -20.88 -23.10
C PRO A 374 -10.02 -19.49 -23.10
N GLY A 375 -9.47 -18.61 -23.91
CA GLY A 375 -9.89 -17.20 -23.99
C GLY A 375 -9.35 -16.29 -22.87
N VAL A 376 -8.47 -16.83 -22.00
CA VAL A 376 -7.87 -16.06 -20.87
C VAL A 376 -6.35 -16.13 -20.94
N VAL A 377 -5.71 -15.01 -20.63
CA VAL A 377 -4.26 -14.93 -20.38
C VAL A 377 -3.99 -14.38 -19.01
N SER A 378 -2.89 -14.80 -18.40
CA SER A 378 -2.50 -14.37 -17.05
C SER A 378 -1.05 -13.92 -17.03
N ILE A 379 -0.81 -12.70 -16.51
CA ILE A 379 0.52 -12.20 -16.18
C ILE A 379 0.48 -11.82 -14.70
N GLN A 380 1.44 -12.30 -13.93
CA GLN A 380 1.52 -11.97 -12.50
C GLN A 380 1.92 -10.50 -12.32
N HIS A 381 1.30 -9.83 -11.33
CA HIS A 381 1.62 -8.43 -11.08
C HIS A 381 2.95 -8.26 -10.33
N GLY A 382 3.55 -7.08 -10.48
CA GLY A 382 4.70 -6.65 -9.70
C GLY A 382 6.04 -6.78 -10.42
N ALA A 383 6.10 -7.24 -11.67
CA ALA A 383 7.30 -7.11 -12.49
C ALA A 383 7.67 -5.63 -12.65
N TRP A 384 8.98 -5.36 -12.62
CA TRP A 384 9.44 -3.99 -12.80
C TRP A 384 9.29 -3.56 -14.25
N PHE A 385 8.91 -2.29 -14.41
CA PHE A 385 8.96 -1.62 -15.70
C PHE A 385 10.43 -1.39 -16.09
N GLU A 386 10.83 -1.94 -17.24
CA GLU A 386 12.19 -1.84 -17.80
C GLU A 386 12.15 -1.37 -19.24
#